data_68f2c550a65556605d2261a374d634f6
#
_entry.id   68f2c550a65556605d2261a374d634f6
#
_cell.length_a   1.000
_cell.length_b   1.000
_cell.length_c   1.000
_cell.angle_alpha   90.00
_cell.angle_beta   90.00
_cell.angle_gamma   90.00
#
_symmetry.space_group_name_H-M   'P 1'
#
loop_
_entity.id
_entity.type
_entity.pdbx_description
1 polymer ?
#
loop_
_entity_poly.entity_id
_entity_poly.type
_entity_poly.pdbx_seq_one_letter_code
_entity_poly.pdbx_strand_id
1 'polypeptide(L)'
;MEERFLDSPRRLRYLIGGEGPPLLLCHGWLGSAENFETWFGDIGRRRTLVVPDLPGCGDSPPLPGSHTCAALARSLEPLIESLGLERFDLGGLCLGSGVAFELLARRPQRVDRLILHTPLLDPSVVRARFHLQAAVMMSPPVFPVISWLAHRRLVSDLYKRLVVEGADVDPAQAEMNFRNQQRASHRAQREWALGGLRRHDAALLAAHRGESLVLVAGDDRLLRREALQRLVAGMPRVRYACIDEAGHGWNEEFIRRQLDVVGAFLDGQVPPGVTAAA
;
A
#
# COMPACT_ATOMS: atom_id res chain seq x y z
N MET A 1 -6.34 -18.86 -4.82
CA MET A 1 -5.94 -18.06 -3.63
C MET A 1 -6.08 -18.95 -2.41
N GLU A 2 -5.03 -19.06 -1.62
CA GLU A 2 -4.98 -19.81 -0.37
C GLU A 2 -4.59 -18.89 0.78
N GLU A 3 -5.16 -19.14 1.95
CA GLU A 3 -4.72 -18.52 3.19
C GLU A 3 -3.68 -19.41 3.85
N ARG A 4 -2.58 -18.81 4.26
CA ARG A 4 -1.49 -19.51 4.95
C ARG A 4 -0.98 -18.71 6.13
N PHE A 5 -0.28 -19.41 7.05
CA PHE A 5 0.36 -18.82 8.20
C PHE A 5 1.82 -19.24 8.24
N LEU A 6 2.70 -18.26 8.47
CA LEU A 6 4.07 -18.51 8.92
C LEU A 6 4.08 -18.43 10.45
N ASP A 7 4.47 -19.50 11.13
CA ASP A 7 4.40 -19.56 12.59
C ASP A 7 5.70 -19.13 13.28
N SER A 8 6.84 -19.22 12.60
CA SER A 8 8.16 -18.90 13.17
C SER A 8 8.88 -17.82 12.37
N PRO A 9 9.54 -16.86 12.98
CA PRO A 9 9.65 -16.60 14.43
C PRO A 9 8.39 -15.97 15.05
N ARG A 10 7.40 -15.63 14.22
CA ARG A 10 6.11 -15.06 14.61
C ARG A 10 5.05 -15.51 13.66
N ARG A 11 3.84 -15.67 14.19
CA ARG A 11 2.68 -15.89 13.35
C ARG A 11 2.47 -14.68 12.44
N LEU A 12 2.45 -14.94 11.13
CA LEU A 12 2.17 -13.98 10.08
C LEU A 12 1.18 -14.63 9.12
N ARG A 13 0.00 -14.05 9.00
CA ARG A 13 -0.98 -14.49 8.00
C ARG A 13 -0.61 -13.92 6.63
N TYR A 14 -0.78 -14.70 5.57
CA TYR A 14 -0.66 -14.21 4.21
C TYR A 14 -1.58 -14.97 3.26
N LEU A 15 -2.01 -14.28 2.22
CA LEU A 15 -2.67 -14.89 1.07
C LEU A 15 -1.63 -15.19 0.01
N ILE A 16 -1.75 -16.37 -0.62
CA ILE A 16 -0.88 -16.78 -1.73
C ILE A 16 -1.69 -17.45 -2.81
N GLY A 17 -1.30 -17.24 -4.08
CA GLY A 17 -1.94 -17.90 -5.21
C GLY A 17 -1.52 -17.29 -6.53
N GLY A 18 -1.91 -17.93 -7.62
CA GLY A 18 -1.52 -17.54 -8.96
C GLY A 18 -0.35 -18.35 -9.49
N GLU A 19 0.13 -17.99 -10.67
CA GLU A 19 1.18 -18.70 -11.40
C GLU A 19 2.21 -17.72 -11.97
N GLY A 20 3.48 -18.13 -12.03
CA GLY A 20 4.57 -17.33 -12.59
C GLY A 20 5.46 -16.66 -11.56
N PRO A 21 6.24 -15.63 -11.97
CA PRO A 21 7.16 -14.95 -11.08
C PRO A 21 6.49 -14.36 -9.84
N PRO A 22 7.15 -14.39 -8.65
CA PRO A 22 6.53 -13.90 -7.43
C PRO A 22 6.31 -12.38 -7.44
N LEU A 23 5.17 -11.95 -6.88
CA LEU A 23 4.86 -10.56 -6.59
C LEU A 23 4.45 -10.42 -5.11
N LEU A 24 5.32 -9.80 -4.32
CA LEU A 24 5.07 -9.49 -2.91
C LEU A 24 4.36 -8.13 -2.78
N LEU A 25 3.21 -8.09 -2.12
CA LEU A 25 2.38 -6.89 -2.01
C LEU A 25 2.19 -6.46 -0.56
N CYS A 26 2.54 -5.21 -0.26
CA CYS A 26 2.35 -4.59 1.05
C CYS A 26 1.10 -3.70 1.03
N HIS A 27 0.08 -4.05 1.82
CA HIS A 27 -1.15 -3.27 1.94
C HIS A 27 -0.94 -1.92 2.63
N GLY A 28 -1.93 -1.04 2.51
CA GLY A 28 -1.91 0.30 3.10
C GLY A 28 -2.27 0.32 4.59
N TRP A 29 -2.29 1.53 5.13
CA TRP A 29 -2.67 1.78 6.52
C TRP A 29 -4.10 1.32 6.79
N LEU A 30 -4.32 0.61 7.90
CA LEU A 30 -5.59 -0.01 8.28
C LEU A 30 -6.09 -1.09 7.29
N GLY A 31 -5.25 -1.50 6.35
CA GLY A 31 -5.59 -2.55 5.38
C GLY A 31 -5.24 -3.96 5.89
N SER A 32 -5.37 -4.90 4.97
CA SER A 32 -4.99 -6.31 5.12
C SER A 32 -4.71 -6.91 3.75
N ALA A 33 -4.39 -8.18 3.71
CA ALA A 33 -4.17 -8.91 2.45
C ALA A 33 -5.39 -8.87 1.52
N GLU A 34 -6.61 -8.77 2.07
CA GLU A 34 -7.85 -8.67 1.32
C GLU A 34 -7.93 -7.44 0.40
N ASN A 35 -7.13 -6.40 0.63
CA ASN A 35 -7.06 -5.24 -0.27
C ASN A 35 -6.64 -5.62 -1.71
N PHE A 36 -5.97 -6.76 -1.87
CA PHE A 36 -5.53 -7.27 -3.17
C PHE A 36 -6.30 -8.50 -3.64
N GLU A 37 -7.45 -8.82 -3.03
CA GLU A 37 -8.22 -10.03 -3.36
C GLU A 37 -8.61 -10.08 -4.85
N THR A 38 -9.05 -8.95 -5.42
CA THR A 38 -9.40 -8.84 -6.85
C THR A 38 -8.22 -9.12 -7.79
N TRP A 39 -6.99 -8.95 -7.32
CA TRP A 39 -5.79 -9.19 -8.13
C TRP A 39 -5.55 -10.67 -8.41
N PHE A 40 -6.02 -11.57 -7.54
CA PHE A 40 -5.82 -13.01 -7.71
C PHE A 40 -6.52 -13.55 -8.96
N GLY A 41 -7.65 -12.95 -9.36
CA GLY A 41 -8.38 -13.34 -10.57
C GLY A 41 -7.67 -12.96 -11.88
N ASP A 42 -6.95 -11.85 -11.89
CA ASP A 42 -6.40 -11.24 -13.10
C ASP A 42 -4.86 -11.26 -13.12
N ILE A 43 -4.25 -10.56 -12.19
CA ILE A 43 -2.79 -10.53 -12.04
C ILE A 43 -2.26 -11.92 -11.66
N GLY A 44 -3.03 -12.68 -10.88
CA GLY A 44 -2.71 -14.06 -10.51
C GLY A 44 -2.55 -15.04 -11.67
N ARG A 45 -3.02 -14.71 -12.87
CA ARG A 45 -2.78 -15.53 -14.08
C ARG A 45 -1.35 -15.40 -14.61
N ARG A 46 -0.59 -14.44 -14.14
CA ARG A 46 0.76 -14.11 -14.63
C ARG A 46 1.79 -13.88 -13.52
N ARG A 47 1.35 -13.88 -12.27
CA ARG A 47 2.19 -13.72 -11.07
C ARG A 47 1.70 -14.60 -9.92
N THR A 48 2.64 -15.19 -9.20
CA THR A 48 2.34 -15.77 -7.90
C THR A 48 2.29 -14.63 -6.89
N LEU A 49 1.08 -14.26 -6.48
CA LEU A 49 0.86 -13.20 -5.51
C LEU A 49 1.16 -13.70 -4.11
N VAL A 50 1.92 -12.94 -3.35
CA VAL A 50 2.19 -13.14 -1.91
C VAL A 50 1.79 -11.88 -1.18
N VAL A 51 0.73 -11.95 -0.40
CA VAL A 51 0.13 -10.77 0.23
C VAL A 51 0.02 -10.99 1.73
N PRO A 52 1.02 -10.56 2.52
CA PRO A 52 0.96 -10.68 3.99
C PRO A 52 0.01 -9.66 4.60
N ASP A 53 -0.67 -10.04 5.68
CA ASP A 53 -1.16 -9.10 6.66
C ASP A 53 0.05 -8.54 7.42
N LEU A 54 0.33 -7.25 7.28
CA LEU A 54 1.43 -6.64 8.03
C LEU A 54 1.15 -6.70 9.53
N PRO A 55 2.17 -6.93 10.39
CA PRO A 55 1.97 -7.08 11.82
C PRO A 55 1.14 -5.97 12.46
N GLY A 56 0.11 -6.38 13.19
CA GLY A 56 -0.87 -5.49 13.80
C GLY A 56 -2.03 -5.11 12.89
N CYS A 57 -2.12 -5.74 11.70
CA CYS A 57 -3.23 -5.60 10.76
C CYS A 57 -3.78 -6.98 10.41
N GLY A 58 -5.04 -7.05 9.95
CA GLY A 58 -5.68 -8.31 9.62
C GLY A 58 -5.61 -9.33 10.76
N ASP A 59 -5.17 -10.54 10.46
CA ASP A 59 -5.00 -11.63 11.44
C ASP A 59 -3.54 -11.86 11.85
N SER A 60 -2.64 -10.92 11.49
CA SER A 60 -1.27 -10.93 11.97
C SER A 60 -1.13 -10.16 13.28
N PRO A 61 -0.65 -10.81 14.38
CA PRO A 61 -0.49 -10.16 15.66
C PRO A 61 0.51 -9.00 15.59
N PRO A 62 0.34 -7.97 16.44
CA PRO A 62 1.23 -6.82 16.45
C PRO A 62 2.65 -7.19 16.88
N LEU A 63 3.64 -6.42 16.42
CA LEU A 63 5.02 -6.54 16.89
C LEU A 63 5.10 -6.18 18.39
N PRO A 64 6.00 -6.82 19.15
CA PRO A 64 6.26 -6.43 20.55
C PRO A 64 6.93 -5.04 20.60
N GLY A 65 7.73 -4.74 19.59
CA GLY A 65 8.41 -3.45 19.40
C GLY A 65 7.58 -2.42 18.62
N SER A 66 8.24 -1.44 18.04
CA SER A 66 7.61 -0.40 17.24
C SER A 66 7.15 -0.90 15.85
N HIS A 67 6.11 -0.27 15.30
CA HIS A 67 5.56 -0.55 13.97
C HIS A 67 6.04 0.48 12.94
N THR A 68 7.34 0.75 12.90
CA THR A 68 7.93 1.57 11.83
C THR A 68 7.96 0.76 10.52
N CYS A 69 8.01 1.44 9.37
CA CYS A 69 8.17 0.74 8.08
C CYS A 69 9.36 -0.22 8.08
N ALA A 70 10.48 0.18 8.70
CA ALA A 70 11.66 -0.68 8.84
C ALA A 70 11.42 -1.92 9.71
N ALA A 71 10.63 -1.82 10.80
CA ALA A 71 10.29 -2.96 11.63
C ALA A 71 9.30 -3.90 10.93
N LEU A 72 8.31 -3.34 10.22
CA LEU A 72 7.37 -4.10 9.40
C LEU A 72 8.10 -4.84 8.26
N ALA A 73 9.00 -4.17 7.55
CA ALA A 73 9.81 -4.81 6.51
C ALA A 73 10.66 -5.96 7.05
N ARG A 74 11.34 -5.76 8.19
CA ARG A 74 12.11 -6.84 8.84
C ARG A 74 11.25 -8.04 9.22
N SER A 75 10.00 -7.83 9.59
CA SER A 75 9.10 -8.94 9.95
C SER A 75 8.69 -9.80 8.76
N LEU A 76 8.83 -9.30 7.53
CA LEU A 76 8.57 -10.05 6.29
C LEU A 76 9.77 -10.88 5.82
N GLU A 77 10.97 -10.64 6.34
CA GLU A 77 12.17 -11.38 5.94
C GLU A 77 12.02 -12.91 6.10
N PRO A 78 11.49 -13.43 7.22
CA PRO A 78 11.26 -14.88 7.35
C PRO A 78 10.28 -15.43 6.31
N LEU A 79 9.26 -14.67 5.90
CA LEU A 79 8.34 -15.08 4.85
C LEU A 79 9.06 -15.15 3.49
N ILE A 80 9.85 -14.14 3.16
CA ILE A 80 10.65 -14.09 1.93
C ILE A 80 11.57 -15.29 1.84
N GLU A 81 12.27 -15.63 2.94
CA GLU A 81 13.18 -16.77 2.99
C GLU A 81 12.44 -18.13 2.96
N SER A 82 11.33 -18.26 3.69
CA SER A 82 10.57 -19.52 3.74
C SER A 82 9.94 -19.89 2.39
N LEU A 83 9.61 -18.88 1.57
CA LEU A 83 9.08 -19.06 0.22
C LEU A 83 10.18 -19.10 -0.86
N GLY A 84 11.46 -18.97 -0.49
CA GLY A 84 12.57 -18.99 -1.43
C GLY A 84 12.51 -17.84 -2.46
N LEU A 85 12.03 -16.67 -2.06
CA LEU A 85 11.89 -15.53 -2.97
C LEU A 85 13.25 -14.88 -3.24
N GLU A 86 14.06 -15.51 -4.09
CA GLU A 86 15.37 -14.96 -4.45
C GLU A 86 15.27 -13.72 -5.33
N ARG A 87 14.31 -13.71 -6.26
CA ARG A 87 13.94 -12.56 -7.09
C ARG A 87 12.43 -12.44 -7.15
N PHE A 88 11.90 -11.22 -7.02
CA PHE A 88 10.46 -10.97 -7.00
C PHE A 88 10.13 -9.54 -7.42
N ASP A 89 8.93 -9.37 -7.97
CA ASP A 89 8.32 -8.06 -8.11
C ASP A 89 7.78 -7.62 -6.73
N LEU A 90 7.82 -6.33 -6.43
CA LEU A 90 7.42 -5.78 -5.14
C LEU A 90 6.37 -4.68 -5.31
N GLY A 91 5.31 -4.72 -4.52
CA GLY A 91 4.28 -3.70 -4.54
C GLY A 91 3.99 -3.09 -3.18
N GLY A 92 3.52 -1.84 -3.18
CA GLY A 92 3.11 -1.13 -1.98
C GLY A 92 1.95 -0.18 -2.22
N LEU A 93 0.93 -0.26 -1.35
CA LEU A 93 -0.24 0.60 -1.36
C LEU A 93 -0.14 1.65 -0.28
N CYS A 94 -0.23 2.94 -0.61
CA CYS A 94 -0.24 4.06 0.33
C CYS A 94 0.95 3.99 1.31
N LEU A 95 0.72 3.85 2.63
CA LEU A 95 1.78 3.65 3.63
C LEU A 95 2.55 2.33 3.46
N GLY A 96 1.96 1.32 2.80
CA GLY A 96 2.65 0.08 2.45
C GLY A 96 3.81 0.29 1.48
N SER A 97 3.80 1.38 0.69
CA SER A 97 4.95 1.77 -0.14
C SER A 97 6.21 2.02 0.70
N GLY A 98 6.07 2.60 1.90
CA GLY A 98 7.19 2.78 2.82
C GLY A 98 7.80 1.45 3.31
N VAL A 99 6.96 0.42 3.49
CA VAL A 99 7.44 -0.94 3.82
C VAL A 99 8.15 -1.55 2.61
N ALA A 100 7.59 -1.38 1.40
CA ALA A 100 8.22 -1.83 0.17
C ALA A 100 9.59 -1.15 -0.06
N PHE A 101 9.72 0.14 0.19
CA PHE A 101 11.02 0.85 0.10
C PHE A 101 12.04 0.34 1.12
N GLU A 102 11.63 -0.01 2.33
CA GLU A 102 12.53 -0.64 3.30
C GLU A 102 13.01 -2.02 2.83
N LEU A 103 12.13 -2.84 2.23
CA LEU A 103 12.51 -4.12 1.63
C LEU A 103 13.45 -3.90 0.43
N LEU A 104 13.15 -2.95 -0.44
CA LEU A 104 14.02 -2.59 -1.57
C LEU A 104 15.41 -2.16 -1.09
N ALA A 105 15.50 -1.28 -0.09
CA ALA A 105 16.78 -0.83 0.46
C ALA A 105 17.61 -1.98 1.07
N ARG A 106 16.95 -2.95 1.68
CA ARG A 106 17.60 -4.12 2.30
C ARG A 106 18.04 -5.18 1.29
N ARG A 107 17.30 -5.30 0.17
CA ARG A 107 17.46 -6.36 -0.82
C ARG A 107 17.38 -5.85 -2.27
N PRO A 108 18.19 -4.83 -2.62
CA PRO A 108 18.05 -4.15 -3.92
C PRO A 108 18.30 -5.07 -5.12
N GLN A 109 19.01 -6.19 -4.91
CA GLN A 109 19.32 -7.15 -5.98
C GLN A 109 18.16 -8.20 -6.19
N ARG A 110 17.23 -8.29 -5.25
CA ARG A 110 16.12 -9.26 -5.31
C ARG A 110 14.84 -8.67 -5.89
N VAL A 111 14.72 -7.34 -5.96
CA VAL A 111 13.53 -6.66 -6.48
C VAL A 111 13.70 -6.36 -7.96
N ASP A 112 12.87 -6.99 -8.79
CA ASP A 112 12.92 -6.83 -10.24
C ASP A 112 12.12 -5.62 -10.71
N ARG A 113 10.86 -5.51 -10.30
CA ARG A 113 9.97 -4.39 -10.60
C ARG A 113 9.32 -3.86 -9.34
N LEU A 114 8.95 -2.58 -9.38
CA LEU A 114 8.26 -1.94 -8.27
C LEU A 114 6.89 -1.40 -8.73
N ILE A 115 5.84 -1.74 -7.99
CA ILE A 115 4.46 -1.30 -8.26
C ILE A 115 3.96 -0.50 -7.05
N LEU A 116 3.74 0.79 -7.23
CA LEU A 116 3.37 1.70 -6.16
C LEU A 116 2.00 2.31 -6.42
N HIS A 117 1.05 2.02 -5.56
CA HIS A 117 -0.27 2.62 -5.57
C HIS A 117 -0.33 3.79 -4.61
N THR A 118 -0.63 4.98 -5.12
CA THR A 118 -0.77 6.21 -4.29
C THR A 118 0.33 6.33 -3.24
N PRO A 119 1.64 6.22 -3.66
CA PRO A 119 2.74 6.14 -2.71
C PRO A 119 3.00 7.47 -2.02
N LEU A 120 3.35 7.42 -0.74
CA LEU A 120 3.75 8.57 0.05
C LEU A 120 5.28 8.73 0.00
N LEU A 121 5.80 9.12 -1.19
CA LEU A 121 7.25 9.16 -1.47
C LEU A 121 8.01 10.22 -0.69
N ASP A 122 7.31 11.29 -0.31
CA ASP A 122 7.90 12.45 0.39
C ASP A 122 6.78 13.19 1.12
N PRO A 123 7.04 13.83 2.27
CA PRO A 123 6.02 14.61 2.97
C PRO A 123 5.37 15.71 2.11
N SER A 124 6.09 16.27 1.13
CA SER A 124 5.56 17.31 0.24
C SER A 124 4.47 16.83 -0.70
N VAL A 125 4.37 15.52 -0.98
CA VAL A 125 3.29 14.95 -1.81
C VAL A 125 2.00 14.75 -1.03
N VAL A 126 2.04 14.79 0.30
CA VAL A 126 0.85 14.70 1.15
C VAL A 126 0.31 16.11 1.41
N ARG A 127 -1.01 16.29 1.35
CA ARG A 127 -1.60 17.61 1.66
C ARG A 127 -1.36 17.98 3.12
N ALA A 128 -0.94 19.22 3.39
CA ALA A 128 -0.56 19.70 4.72
C ALA A 128 -1.62 19.45 5.80
N ARG A 129 -2.91 19.50 5.43
CA ARG A 129 -4.01 19.20 6.34
C ARG A 129 -3.91 17.79 6.95
N PHE A 130 -3.44 16.80 6.19
CA PHE A 130 -3.31 15.42 6.69
C PHE A 130 -2.12 15.27 7.65
N HIS A 131 -1.04 16.02 7.46
CA HIS A 131 0.04 16.07 8.45
C HIS A 131 -0.43 16.63 9.78
N LEU A 132 -1.15 17.77 9.75
CA LEU A 132 -1.74 18.36 10.94
C LEU A 132 -2.75 17.43 11.58
N GLN A 133 -3.64 16.86 10.77
CA GLN A 133 -4.67 15.93 11.23
C GLN A 133 -4.05 14.70 11.89
N ALA A 134 -3.03 14.09 11.27
CA ALA A 134 -2.33 12.95 11.85
C ALA A 134 -1.64 13.33 13.16
N ALA A 135 -0.99 14.50 13.22
CA ALA A 135 -0.35 14.97 14.44
C ALA A 135 -1.35 15.13 15.61
N VAL A 136 -2.55 15.66 15.34
CA VAL A 136 -3.60 15.84 16.34
C VAL A 136 -4.26 14.50 16.69
N MET A 137 -4.76 13.78 15.70
CA MET A 137 -5.53 12.54 15.90
C MET A 137 -4.69 11.41 16.52
N MET A 138 -3.38 11.36 16.21
CA MET A 138 -2.46 10.35 16.75
C MET A 138 -1.78 10.82 18.06
N SER A 139 -2.10 12.02 18.57
CA SER A 139 -1.56 12.45 19.86
C SER A 139 -2.10 11.58 21.02
N PRO A 140 -1.31 11.33 22.08
CA PRO A 140 -1.70 10.44 23.16
C PRO A 140 -3.06 10.72 23.80
N PRO A 141 -3.45 11.98 24.09
CA PRO A 141 -4.74 12.27 24.72
C PRO A 141 -5.92 12.14 23.75
N VAL A 142 -5.72 12.32 22.45
CA VAL A 142 -6.78 12.35 21.44
C VAL A 142 -7.01 10.98 20.80
N PHE A 143 -5.94 10.22 20.59
CA PHE A 143 -6.00 8.96 19.87
C PHE A 143 -6.98 7.92 20.45
N PRO A 144 -7.10 7.72 21.78
CA PRO A 144 -8.08 6.78 22.33
C PRO A 144 -9.52 7.13 21.96
N VAL A 145 -9.85 8.43 21.98
CA VAL A 145 -11.18 8.93 21.61
C VAL A 145 -11.43 8.72 20.11
N ILE A 146 -10.47 9.09 19.27
CA ILE A 146 -10.56 8.88 17.83
C ILE A 146 -10.69 7.40 17.49
N SER A 147 -9.90 6.54 18.12
CA SER A 147 -9.98 5.11 17.92
C SER A 147 -11.34 4.55 18.33
N TRP A 148 -11.90 4.98 19.45
CA TRP A 148 -13.24 4.60 19.88
C TRP A 148 -14.32 5.07 18.88
N LEU A 149 -14.24 6.32 18.41
CA LEU A 149 -15.16 6.87 17.40
C LEU A 149 -15.04 6.10 16.06
N ALA A 150 -13.85 5.72 15.66
CA ALA A 150 -13.59 5.00 14.43
C ALA A 150 -14.21 3.58 14.41
N HIS A 151 -14.52 3.01 15.59
CA HIS A 151 -15.29 1.77 15.69
C HIS A 151 -16.80 1.96 15.48
N ARG A 152 -17.28 3.20 15.39
CA ARG A 152 -18.67 3.52 15.09
C ARG A 152 -18.84 3.65 13.59
N ARG A 153 -19.56 2.70 12.98
CA ARG A 153 -19.73 2.62 11.52
C ARG A 153 -20.11 3.96 10.90
N LEU A 154 -21.14 4.61 11.41
CA LEU A 154 -21.60 5.90 10.87
C LEU A 154 -20.53 6.98 10.93
N VAL A 155 -19.75 7.06 12.01
CA VAL A 155 -18.66 8.04 12.17
C VAL A 155 -17.53 7.75 11.22
N SER A 156 -17.12 6.47 11.12
CA SER A 156 -16.08 6.03 10.22
C SER A 156 -16.44 6.32 8.75
N ASP A 157 -17.62 5.94 8.32
CA ASP A 157 -18.07 6.14 6.94
C ASP A 157 -18.20 7.62 6.59
N LEU A 158 -18.75 8.42 7.50
CA LEU A 158 -18.87 9.87 7.29
C LEU A 158 -17.50 10.53 7.15
N TYR A 159 -16.57 10.18 8.06
CA TYR A 159 -15.21 10.70 8.00
C TYR A 159 -14.48 10.30 6.70
N LYS A 160 -14.50 9.02 6.35
CA LYS A 160 -13.88 8.52 5.13
C LYS A 160 -14.44 9.20 3.90
N ARG A 161 -15.76 9.22 3.75
CA ARG A 161 -16.46 9.84 2.63
C ARG A 161 -16.16 11.32 2.48
N LEU A 162 -16.14 12.08 3.57
CA LEU A 162 -15.95 13.53 3.51
C LEU A 162 -14.48 13.93 3.40
N VAL A 163 -13.57 13.19 4.03
CA VAL A 163 -12.20 13.65 4.26
C VAL A 163 -11.17 12.90 3.43
N VAL A 164 -11.31 11.57 3.31
CA VAL A 164 -10.23 10.70 2.76
C VAL A 164 -10.59 10.14 1.39
N GLU A 165 -11.66 9.37 1.32
CA GLU A 165 -11.95 8.48 0.19
C GLU A 165 -12.79 9.15 -0.91
N GLY A 166 -13.62 10.12 -0.55
CA GLY A 166 -14.62 10.66 -1.46
C GLY A 166 -15.99 9.95 -1.33
N ALA A 167 -16.93 10.33 -2.18
CA ALA A 167 -18.31 9.84 -2.09
C ALA A 167 -18.55 8.56 -2.90
N ASP A 168 -17.74 8.35 -3.92
CA ASP A 168 -17.89 7.26 -4.89
C ASP A 168 -16.88 6.15 -4.59
N VAL A 169 -17.15 5.38 -3.54
CA VAL A 169 -16.38 4.21 -3.14
C VAL A 169 -17.22 2.96 -3.38
N ASP A 170 -16.61 1.93 -3.93
CA ASP A 170 -17.27 0.64 -4.08
C ASP A 170 -17.77 0.12 -2.73
N PRO A 171 -19.06 -0.31 -2.59
CA PRO A 171 -19.61 -0.73 -1.32
C PRO A 171 -18.91 -1.93 -0.68
N ALA A 172 -18.44 -2.89 -1.46
CA ALA A 172 -17.71 -4.05 -0.95
C ALA A 172 -16.33 -3.63 -0.44
N GLN A 173 -15.66 -2.69 -1.15
CA GLN A 173 -14.42 -2.08 -0.73
C GLN A 173 -14.59 -1.30 0.59
N ALA A 174 -15.66 -0.53 0.72
CA ALA A 174 -15.96 0.23 1.95
C ALA A 174 -16.20 -0.70 3.15
N GLU A 175 -16.93 -1.81 2.94
CA GLU A 175 -17.16 -2.83 3.96
C GLU A 175 -15.87 -3.52 4.39
N MET A 176 -15.05 -3.93 3.43
CA MET A 176 -13.75 -4.54 3.68
C MET A 176 -12.84 -3.57 4.46
N ASN A 177 -12.74 -2.31 4.03
CA ASN A 177 -11.95 -1.27 4.71
C ASN A 177 -12.42 -1.05 6.15
N PHE A 178 -13.73 -1.11 6.41
CA PHE A 178 -14.25 -0.99 7.77
C PHE A 178 -13.88 -2.21 8.63
N ARG A 179 -14.06 -3.44 8.12
CA ARG A 179 -13.65 -4.67 8.83
C ARG A 179 -12.16 -4.67 9.16
N ASN A 180 -11.31 -4.28 8.20
CA ASN A 180 -9.86 -4.22 8.39
C ASN A 180 -9.47 -3.21 9.47
N GLN A 181 -10.12 -2.06 9.48
CA GLN A 181 -9.93 -1.05 10.53
C GLN A 181 -10.28 -1.58 11.93
N GLN A 182 -11.34 -2.39 12.06
CA GLN A 182 -11.74 -2.99 13.35
C GLN A 182 -10.71 -4.01 13.88
N ARG A 183 -10.02 -4.70 12.98
CA ARG A 183 -9.02 -5.73 13.30
C ARG A 183 -7.63 -5.16 13.56
N ALA A 184 -7.37 -3.93 13.17
CA ALA A 184 -6.04 -3.34 13.26
C ALA A 184 -5.68 -2.93 14.71
N SER A 185 -4.48 -3.27 15.16
CA SER A 185 -3.97 -2.91 16.47
C SER A 185 -3.83 -1.38 16.62
N HIS A 186 -4.38 -0.81 17.68
CA HIS A 186 -4.30 0.64 17.98
C HIS A 186 -2.87 1.16 17.98
N ARG A 187 -1.94 0.39 18.57
CA ARG A 187 -0.54 0.75 18.61
C ARG A 187 0.09 0.75 17.23
N ALA A 188 -0.16 -0.29 16.43
CA ALA A 188 0.33 -0.38 15.06
C ALA A 188 -0.19 0.77 14.20
N GLN A 189 -1.49 1.06 14.28
CA GLN A 189 -2.12 2.17 13.56
C GLN A 189 -1.41 3.49 13.82
N ARG A 190 -1.21 3.81 15.09
CA ARG A 190 -0.63 5.09 15.52
C ARG A 190 0.84 5.22 15.11
N GLU A 191 1.65 4.22 15.42
CA GLU A 191 3.10 4.27 15.18
C GLU A 191 3.42 4.27 13.69
N TRP A 192 2.72 3.46 12.89
CA TRP A 192 2.91 3.39 11.45
C TRP A 192 2.48 4.68 10.74
N ALA A 193 1.32 5.25 11.09
CA ALA A 193 0.88 6.52 10.51
C ALA A 193 1.88 7.64 10.74
N LEU A 194 2.34 7.83 11.99
CA LEU A 194 3.28 8.89 12.33
C LEU A 194 4.65 8.73 11.66
N GLY A 195 5.14 7.48 11.55
CA GLY A 195 6.42 7.19 10.91
C GLY A 195 6.32 7.27 9.38
N GLY A 196 5.26 6.71 8.81
CA GLY A 196 5.08 6.61 7.36
C GLY A 196 4.89 7.96 6.67
N LEU A 197 4.19 8.91 7.31
CA LEU A 197 3.97 10.25 6.75
C LEU A 197 5.23 11.14 6.72
N ARG A 198 6.32 10.73 7.34
CA ARG A 198 7.59 11.49 7.44
C ARG A 198 8.70 10.93 6.57
N ARG A 199 8.39 9.98 5.71
CA ARG A 199 9.40 9.29 4.89
C ARG A 199 9.83 10.14 3.70
N HIS A 200 11.08 9.93 3.27
CA HIS A 200 11.71 10.52 2.08
C HIS A 200 12.27 9.38 1.22
N ASP A 201 11.43 8.77 0.39
CA ASP A 201 11.75 7.56 -0.37
C ASP A 201 12.05 7.83 -1.86
N ALA A 202 11.92 9.07 -2.33
CA ALA A 202 12.13 9.43 -3.73
C ALA A 202 13.54 9.05 -4.26
N ALA A 203 14.58 9.19 -3.44
CA ALA A 203 15.93 8.80 -3.80
C ALA A 203 16.09 7.27 -3.99
N LEU A 204 15.38 6.47 -3.19
CA LEU A 204 15.36 5.01 -3.33
C LEU A 204 14.67 4.59 -4.62
N LEU A 205 13.55 5.27 -4.96
CA LEU A 205 12.86 5.04 -6.23
C LEU A 205 13.75 5.38 -7.42
N ALA A 206 14.42 6.54 -7.40
CA ALA A 206 15.33 6.96 -8.47
C ALA A 206 16.54 6.03 -8.63
N ALA A 207 17.03 5.43 -7.54
CA ALA A 207 18.16 4.51 -7.53
C ALA A 207 17.79 3.07 -7.94
N HIS A 208 16.49 2.73 -7.97
CA HIS A 208 16.05 1.40 -8.34
C HIS A 208 16.43 1.08 -9.79
N ARG A 209 17.03 -0.09 -10.01
CA ARG A 209 17.53 -0.49 -11.35
C ARG A 209 16.47 -1.15 -12.23
N GLY A 210 15.39 -1.63 -11.64
CA GLY A 210 14.24 -2.20 -12.34
C GLY A 210 13.25 -1.13 -12.79
N GLU A 211 12.28 -1.54 -13.60
CA GLU A 211 11.15 -0.68 -13.96
C GLU A 211 10.22 -0.48 -12.76
N SER A 212 9.69 0.71 -12.64
CA SER A 212 8.76 1.08 -11.58
C SER A 212 7.47 1.66 -12.16
N LEU A 213 6.33 1.30 -11.59
CA LEU A 213 5.04 1.89 -11.88
C LEU A 213 4.57 2.69 -10.66
N VAL A 214 4.23 3.96 -10.87
CA VAL A 214 3.55 4.81 -9.89
C VAL A 214 2.13 5.04 -10.40
N LEU A 215 1.16 4.45 -9.74
CA LEU A 215 -0.25 4.54 -10.09
C LEU A 215 -1.00 5.38 -9.06
N VAL A 216 -1.79 6.35 -9.50
CA VAL A 216 -2.56 7.23 -8.63
C VAL A 216 -4.01 7.35 -9.07
N ALA A 217 -4.88 7.63 -8.10
CA ALA A 217 -6.24 8.05 -8.36
C ALA A 217 -6.29 9.57 -8.59
N GLY A 218 -7.02 10.01 -9.63
CA GLY A 218 -7.05 11.41 -10.07
C GLY A 218 -7.62 12.37 -9.04
N ASP A 219 -8.67 11.93 -8.31
CA ASP A 219 -9.38 12.71 -7.29
C ASP A 219 -8.93 12.37 -5.86
N ASP A 220 -7.71 11.85 -5.71
CA ASP A 220 -7.15 11.54 -4.41
C ASP A 220 -7.10 12.77 -3.50
N ARG A 221 -7.79 12.70 -2.37
CA ARG A 221 -7.88 13.81 -1.42
C ARG A 221 -6.70 13.89 -0.44
N LEU A 222 -5.93 12.81 -0.34
CA LEU A 222 -4.76 12.73 0.54
C LEU A 222 -3.51 13.24 -0.17
N LEU A 223 -3.34 12.90 -1.45
CA LEU A 223 -2.16 13.25 -2.22
C LEU A 223 -2.31 14.58 -2.99
N ARG A 224 -1.18 15.19 -3.24
CA ARG A 224 -0.98 16.27 -4.20
C ARG A 224 -0.43 15.64 -5.48
N ARG A 225 -1.33 15.22 -6.37
CA ARG A 225 -1.01 14.51 -7.62
C ARG A 225 0.09 15.19 -8.42
N GLU A 226 -0.02 16.50 -8.61
CA GLU A 226 0.94 17.28 -9.40
C GLU A 226 2.32 17.36 -8.71
N ALA A 227 2.36 17.33 -7.37
CA ALA A 227 3.62 17.28 -6.64
C ALA A 227 4.29 15.91 -6.79
N LEU A 228 3.51 14.84 -6.74
CA LEU A 228 4.01 13.49 -6.96
C LEU A 228 4.50 13.32 -8.41
N GLN A 229 3.74 13.77 -9.40
CA GLN A 229 4.13 13.73 -10.80
C GLN A 229 5.44 14.48 -11.04
N ARG A 230 5.59 15.71 -10.51
CA ARG A 230 6.85 16.46 -10.59
C ARG A 230 8.01 15.76 -9.89
N LEU A 231 7.74 15.08 -8.76
CA LEU A 231 8.78 14.37 -8.00
C LEU A 231 9.36 13.20 -8.79
N VAL A 232 8.53 12.51 -9.57
CA VAL A 232 8.96 11.36 -10.38
C VAL A 232 9.35 11.75 -11.82
N ALA A 233 9.06 12.98 -12.24
CA ALA A 233 9.45 13.50 -13.54
C ALA A 233 10.97 13.42 -13.72
N GLY A 234 11.43 12.94 -14.90
CA GLY A 234 12.84 12.75 -15.18
C GLY A 234 13.47 11.48 -14.58
N MET A 235 12.70 10.62 -13.90
CA MET A 235 13.16 9.29 -13.48
C MET A 235 12.96 8.30 -14.64
N PRO A 236 14.03 7.88 -15.36
CA PRO A 236 13.89 7.21 -16.66
C PRO A 236 13.27 5.81 -16.59
N ARG A 237 13.23 5.20 -15.40
CA ARG A 237 12.66 3.86 -15.17
C ARG A 237 11.32 3.91 -14.44
N VAL A 238 10.75 5.10 -14.26
CA VAL A 238 9.47 5.28 -13.60
C VAL A 238 8.40 5.62 -14.61
N ARG A 239 7.37 4.81 -14.65
CA ARG A 239 6.15 5.05 -15.41
C ARG A 239 5.11 5.60 -14.44
N TYR A 240 4.52 6.73 -14.79
CA TYR A 240 3.46 7.36 -14.01
C TYR A 240 2.11 7.14 -14.70
N ALA A 241 1.15 6.60 -13.98
CA ALA A 241 -0.22 6.40 -14.43
C ALA A 241 -1.20 7.08 -13.49
N CYS A 242 -2.17 7.78 -14.06
CA CYS A 242 -3.28 8.38 -13.33
C CYS A 242 -4.60 7.79 -13.86
N ILE A 243 -5.43 7.30 -12.96
CA ILE A 243 -6.80 6.91 -13.27
C ILE A 243 -7.69 8.03 -12.76
N ASP A 244 -8.21 8.82 -13.68
CA ASP A 244 -9.13 9.92 -13.39
C ASP A 244 -10.47 9.40 -12.83
N GLU A 245 -11.25 10.29 -12.22
CA GLU A 245 -12.58 10.01 -11.67
C GLU A 245 -12.60 8.96 -10.53
N ALA A 246 -11.49 8.80 -9.84
CA ALA A 246 -11.37 7.91 -8.69
C ALA A 246 -10.71 8.61 -7.51
N GLY A 247 -11.20 8.34 -6.32
CA GLY A 247 -10.63 8.83 -5.04
C GLY A 247 -9.71 7.81 -4.38
N HIS A 248 -9.23 8.16 -3.19
CA HIS A 248 -8.36 7.28 -2.39
C HIS A 248 -9.04 5.96 -1.99
N GLY A 249 -10.37 5.93 -1.91
CA GLY A 249 -11.15 4.78 -1.47
C GLY A 249 -11.50 3.75 -2.55
N TRP A 250 -11.08 3.99 -3.78
CA TRP A 250 -11.31 3.14 -4.95
C TRP A 250 -12.80 2.92 -5.27
N ASN A 251 -13.21 3.31 -6.45
CA ASN A 251 -14.48 2.92 -7.03
C ASN A 251 -14.31 1.71 -7.97
N GLU A 252 -15.41 1.17 -8.46
CA GLU A 252 -15.43 0.00 -9.34
C GLU A 252 -14.57 0.21 -10.61
N GLU A 253 -14.64 1.38 -11.22
CA GLU A 253 -13.87 1.72 -12.42
C GLU A 253 -12.36 1.75 -12.13
N PHE A 254 -11.95 2.31 -10.97
CA PHE A 254 -10.54 2.26 -10.56
C PHE A 254 -10.07 0.83 -10.33
N ILE A 255 -10.89 0.01 -9.64
CA ILE A 255 -10.57 -1.40 -9.38
C ILE A 255 -10.35 -2.15 -10.71
N ARG A 256 -11.19 -1.91 -11.70
CA ARG A 256 -11.07 -2.52 -13.02
C ARG A 256 -9.83 -2.03 -13.78
N ARG A 257 -9.67 -0.70 -13.92
CA ARG A 257 -8.60 -0.10 -14.73
C ARG A 257 -7.21 -0.31 -14.13
N GLN A 258 -7.08 -0.37 -12.81
CA GLN A 258 -5.78 -0.66 -12.20
C GLN A 258 -5.24 -2.03 -12.61
N LEU A 259 -6.12 -3.05 -12.78
CA LEU A 259 -5.71 -4.39 -13.21
C LEU A 259 -5.17 -4.37 -14.64
N ASP A 260 -5.80 -3.61 -15.55
CA ASP A 260 -5.33 -3.43 -16.92
C ASP A 260 -3.94 -2.75 -16.94
N VAL A 261 -3.80 -1.66 -16.17
CA VAL A 261 -2.55 -0.88 -16.09
C VAL A 261 -1.41 -1.72 -15.50
N VAL A 262 -1.66 -2.39 -14.38
CA VAL A 262 -0.66 -3.23 -13.70
C VAL A 262 -0.33 -4.45 -14.57
N GLY A 263 -1.33 -5.09 -15.17
CA GLY A 263 -1.14 -6.23 -16.07
C GLY A 263 -0.25 -5.88 -17.25
N ALA A 264 -0.55 -4.80 -17.98
CA ALA A 264 0.27 -4.33 -19.09
C ALA A 264 1.72 -4.01 -18.65
N PHE A 265 1.89 -3.35 -17.50
CA PHE A 265 3.22 -3.08 -16.94
C PHE A 265 4.00 -4.37 -16.65
N LEU A 266 3.37 -5.35 -16.04
CA LEU A 266 4.00 -6.64 -15.72
C LEU A 266 4.36 -7.45 -16.97
N ASP A 267 3.63 -7.26 -18.07
CA ASP A 267 3.93 -7.85 -19.37
C ASP A 267 4.98 -7.07 -20.19
N GLY A 268 5.54 -6.00 -19.63
CA GLY A 268 6.51 -5.13 -20.30
C GLY A 268 5.92 -4.26 -21.40
N GLN A 269 4.59 -4.14 -21.44
CA GLN A 269 3.88 -3.27 -22.37
C GLN A 269 3.78 -1.85 -21.81
N VAL A 270 3.47 -0.89 -22.69
CA VAL A 270 3.12 0.47 -22.24
C VAL A 270 1.67 0.45 -21.75
N PRO A 271 1.41 0.66 -20.45
CA PRO A 271 0.04 0.62 -19.96
C PRO A 271 -0.83 1.73 -20.57
N PRO A 272 -2.12 1.52 -20.75
CA PRO A 272 -3.03 2.55 -21.26
C PRO A 272 -3.08 3.74 -20.31
N GLY A 273 -2.98 4.96 -20.84
CA GLY A 273 -3.04 6.21 -20.06
C GLY A 273 -1.76 6.53 -19.27
N VAL A 274 -0.66 5.84 -19.55
CA VAL A 274 0.65 6.12 -18.95
C VAL A 274 1.36 7.18 -19.77
N THR A 275 1.74 8.27 -19.10
CA THR A 275 2.78 9.18 -19.60
C THR A 275 4.13 8.67 -19.08
N ALA A 276 5.09 8.45 -19.98
CA ALA A 276 6.48 8.40 -19.54
C ALA A 276 6.73 9.68 -18.73
N ALA A 277 7.38 9.58 -17.59
CA ALA A 277 7.81 10.75 -16.83
C ALA A 277 8.81 11.51 -17.73
N ALA A 278 8.30 12.50 -18.50
CA ALA A 278 9.11 13.29 -19.42
C ALA A 278 10.00 14.26 -18.66
#